data_8fc61e7823ac2f1d50688adcc5543045
#
_entry.id   8fc61e7823ac2f1d50688adcc5543045
#
_cell.length_a   1.000
_cell.length_b   1.000
_cell.length_c   1.000
_cell.angle_alpha   90.00
_cell.angle_beta   90.00
_cell.angle_gamma   90.00
#
_symmetry.space_group_name_H-M   'P 1'
#
loop_
_entity.id
_entity.type
_entity.pdbx_description
1 polymer ?
#
loop_
_entity_poly.entity_id
_entity_poly.type
_entity_poly.pdbx_seq_one_letter_code
_entity_poly.pdbx_strand_id
1 'polypeptide(L)'
;MGDGGPTVVFKGKDMLYYALGSLNSVVTEQSAYILNPTINLSSGVGAKLPLTVVHEKFDEIVRLSQENVSISRSDWDSFETSWDFREHPFVLWSHNLRDATSIGATMSYFYDSHPEVHSPMELCYLLWQGECNDRFKKLKANEEELNRIFINIYGLQDELLPDVDDKDVTVRKADLGRDIRSLISYAVGC
;
A
#
# COMPACT_ATOMS: atom_id res chain seq x y z
N MET A 1 -19.78 21.49 14.40
CA MET A 1 -18.54 20.84 13.90
C MET A 1 -18.64 19.40 14.29
N GLY A 2 -18.78 18.46 13.34
CA GLY A 2 -18.74 17.04 13.64
C GLY A 2 -17.32 16.70 14.14
N ASP A 3 -17.26 15.96 15.25
CA ASP A 3 -16.00 15.43 15.74
C ASP A 3 -15.42 14.52 14.66
N GLY A 4 -14.30 14.94 14.04
CA GLY A 4 -13.50 14.05 13.21
C GLY A 4 -13.12 12.83 14.06
N GLY A 5 -13.09 11.65 13.49
CA GLY A 5 -12.98 10.35 14.14
C GLY A 5 -12.11 10.27 15.40
N PRO A 6 -12.27 9.23 16.20
CA PRO A 6 -11.56 9.10 17.47
C PRO A 6 -10.05 9.00 17.24
N THR A 7 -9.27 9.70 18.06
CA THR A 7 -7.80 9.63 18.06
C THR A 7 -7.34 8.74 19.20
N VAL A 8 -6.50 7.75 18.90
CA VAL A 8 -5.87 6.88 19.90
C VAL A 8 -4.37 7.16 19.90
N VAL A 9 -3.81 7.34 21.10
CA VAL A 9 -2.37 7.58 21.30
C VAL A 9 -1.75 6.39 22.00
N PHE A 10 -0.71 5.82 21.39
CA PHE A 10 0.05 4.71 21.96
C PHE A 10 1.41 5.16 22.50
N LYS A 11 1.86 4.52 23.57
CA LYS A 11 3.22 4.69 24.08
C LYS A 11 4.17 3.81 23.27
N GLY A 12 5.00 4.42 22.47
CA GLY A 12 5.97 3.72 21.62
C GLY A 12 5.49 3.47 20.19
N LYS A 13 6.45 3.58 19.27
CA LYS A 13 6.20 3.49 17.82
C LYS A 13 5.77 2.08 17.39
N ASP A 14 6.36 1.05 17.98
CA ASP A 14 6.06 -0.34 17.60
C ASP A 14 4.64 -0.73 18.03
N MET A 15 4.19 -0.25 19.22
CA MET A 15 2.81 -0.46 19.64
C MET A 15 1.81 0.24 18.72
N LEU A 16 2.17 1.40 18.15
CA LEU A 16 1.33 2.05 17.13
C LEU A 16 1.20 1.19 15.88
N TYR A 17 2.29 0.60 15.37
CA TYR A 17 2.24 -0.29 14.21
C TYR A 17 1.49 -1.59 14.50
N TYR A 18 1.68 -2.17 15.69
CA TYR A 18 0.90 -3.33 16.13
C TYR A 18 -0.60 -3.04 16.12
N ALA A 19 -0.99 -1.93 16.73
CA ALA A 19 -2.39 -1.51 16.77
C ALA A 19 -2.94 -1.20 15.37
N LEU A 20 -2.14 -0.59 14.50
CA LEU A 20 -2.52 -0.32 13.11
C LEU A 20 -2.83 -1.63 12.36
N GLY A 21 -1.97 -2.65 12.47
CA GLY A 21 -2.21 -3.97 11.88
C GLY A 21 -3.48 -4.63 12.43
N SER A 22 -3.71 -4.55 13.75
CA SER A 22 -4.92 -5.09 14.38
C SER A 22 -6.18 -4.37 13.92
N LEU A 23 -6.16 -3.03 13.91
CA LEU A 23 -7.32 -2.23 13.56
C LEU A 23 -7.74 -2.32 12.09
N ASN A 24 -6.80 -2.65 11.20
CA ASN A 24 -7.07 -2.89 9.78
C ASN A 24 -7.35 -4.37 9.45
N SER A 25 -7.36 -5.27 10.43
CA SER A 25 -7.66 -6.67 10.19
C SER A 25 -9.16 -6.92 10.00
N VAL A 26 -9.50 -7.98 9.27
CA VAL A 26 -10.88 -8.45 9.06
C VAL A 26 -11.60 -8.73 10.38
N VAL A 27 -10.88 -9.14 11.43
CA VAL A 27 -11.45 -9.37 12.78
C VAL A 27 -11.98 -8.07 13.37
N THR A 28 -11.21 -6.99 13.26
CA THR A 28 -11.64 -5.67 13.74
C THR A 28 -12.77 -5.10 12.87
N GLU A 29 -12.72 -5.28 11.56
CA GLU A 29 -13.77 -4.87 10.64
C GLU A 29 -15.11 -5.50 11.01
N GLN A 30 -15.16 -6.83 11.18
CA GLN A 30 -16.37 -7.55 11.59
C GLN A 30 -16.84 -7.14 12.99
N SER A 31 -15.92 -6.94 13.92
CA SER A 31 -16.24 -6.45 15.26
C SER A 31 -16.84 -5.04 15.21
N ALA A 32 -16.29 -4.16 14.40
CA ALA A 32 -16.81 -2.81 14.21
C ALA A 32 -18.22 -2.82 13.59
N TYR A 33 -18.46 -3.67 12.60
CA TYR A 33 -19.77 -3.82 11.96
C TYR A 33 -20.84 -4.31 12.95
N ILE A 34 -20.50 -5.27 13.82
CA ILE A 34 -21.41 -5.79 14.85
C ILE A 34 -21.72 -4.73 15.91
N LEU A 35 -20.70 -3.99 16.36
CA LEU A 35 -20.84 -2.97 17.40
C LEU A 35 -21.53 -1.70 16.93
N ASN A 36 -21.32 -1.33 15.67
CA ASN A 36 -21.87 -0.11 15.09
C ASN A 36 -21.99 -0.24 13.56
N PRO A 37 -23.13 -0.63 13.01
CA PRO A 37 -23.36 -0.78 11.59
C PRO A 37 -23.45 0.57 10.84
N THR A 38 -23.06 1.69 11.46
CA THR A 38 -23.09 3.03 10.85
C THR A 38 -21.69 3.48 10.44
N ILE A 39 -21.60 4.43 9.50
CA ILE A 39 -20.33 4.96 8.97
C ILE A 39 -19.51 5.70 10.03
N ASN A 40 -20.17 6.23 11.08
CA ASN A 40 -19.49 7.05 12.09
C ASN A 40 -19.02 6.21 13.28
N LEU A 41 -17.72 5.97 13.38
CA LEU A 41 -17.13 5.31 14.54
C LEU A 41 -16.99 6.33 15.69
N SER A 42 -17.82 6.19 16.74
CA SER A 42 -17.70 7.02 17.96
C SER A 42 -16.51 6.54 18.81
N SER A 43 -15.97 7.44 19.65
CA SER A 43 -14.90 7.09 20.60
C SER A 43 -15.28 5.95 21.54
N GLY A 44 -16.56 5.86 21.92
CA GLY A 44 -17.08 4.80 22.77
C GLY A 44 -17.13 3.43 22.08
N VAL A 45 -17.35 3.39 20.77
CA VAL A 45 -17.27 2.15 19.97
C VAL A 45 -15.81 1.79 19.73
N GLY A 46 -14.97 2.76 19.35
CA GLY A 46 -13.54 2.53 19.16
C GLY A 46 -12.85 1.93 20.40
N ALA A 47 -13.24 2.36 21.59
CA ALA A 47 -12.72 1.81 22.85
C ALA A 47 -13.13 0.35 23.14
N LYS A 48 -14.13 -0.18 22.41
CA LYS A 48 -14.60 -1.57 22.56
C LYS A 48 -14.06 -2.51 21.50
N LEU A 49 -13.35 -1.97 20.51
CA LEU A 49 -12.72 -2.80 19.48
C LEU A 49 -11.67 -3.72 20.12
N PRO A 50 -11.58 -4.98 19.66
CA PRO A 50 -10.64 -5.92 20.25
C PRO A 50 -9.19 -5.51 19.92
N LEU A 51 -8.35 -5.44 20.94
CA LEU A 51 -6.91 -5.23 20.79
C LEU A 51 -6.16 -6.13 21.76
N THR A 52 -5.91 -7.36 21.37
CA THR A 52 -5.12 -8.32 22.13
C THR A 52 -3.67 -8.28 21.69
N VAL A 53 -2.75 -8.07 22.62
CA VAL A 53 -1.32 -8.08 22.36
C VAL A 53 -0.75 -9.47 22.65
N VAL A 54 -0.21 -10.12 21.60
CA VAL A 54 0.43 -11.44 21.69
C VAL A 54 1.93 -11.25 21.41
N HIS A 55 2.74 -11.49 22.44
CA HIS A 55 4.19 -11.21 22.39
C HIS A 55 4.91 -12.04 21.33
N GLU A 56 4.51 -13.29 21.11
CA GLU A 56 5.12 -14.21 20.14
C GLU A 56 4.94 -13.75 18.69
N LYS A 57 3.92 -12.93 18.43
CA LYS A 57 3.61 -12.39 17.09
C LYS A 57 3.87 -10.88 16.96
N PHE A 58 4.34 -10.26 18.04
CA PHE A 58 4.47 -8.79 18.10
C PHE A 58 5.38 -8.24 17.00
N ASP A 59 6.61 -8.75 16.89
CA ASP A 59 7.59 -8.25 15.93
C ASP A 59 7.18 -8.51 14.48
N GLU A 60 6.53 -9.63 14.21
CA GLU A 60 6.01 -9.98 12.89
C GLU A 60 4.91 -9.02 12.46
N ILE A 61 3.93 -8.75 13.33
CA ILE A 61 2.83 -7.80 13.07
C ILE A 61 3.38 -6.39 12.86
N VAL A 62 4.31 -5.94 13.70
CA VAL A 62 4.97 -4.63 13.57
C VAL A 62 5.67 -4.50 12.23
N ARG A 63 6.46 -5.50 11.83
CA ARG A 63 7.18 -5.52 10.55
C ARG A 63 6.23 -5.44 9.35
N LEU A 64 5.19 -6.27 9.32
CA LEU A 64 4.19 -6.26 8.24
C LEU A 64 3.47 -4.91 8.14
N SER A 65 3.07 -4.35 9.28
CA SER A 65 2.40 -3.04 9.34
C SER A 65 3.32 -1.90 8.89
N GLN A 66 4.60 -1.91 9.27
CA GLN A 66 5.59 -0.94 8.80
C GLN A 66 5.81 -1.03 7.29
N GLU A 67 5.88 -2.24 6.77
CA GLU A 67 6.03 -2.48 5.33
C GLU A 67 4.80 -1.97 4.56
N ASN A 68 3.59 -2.24 5.06
CA ASN A 68 2.35 -1.73 4.46
C ASN A 68 2.29 -0.20 4.44
N VAL A 69 2.69 0.46 5.53
CA VAL A 69 2.79 1.93 5.58
C VAL A 69 3.81 2.45 4.57
N SER A 70 4.95 1.78 4.42
CA SER A 70 5.98 2.15 3.44
C SER A 70 5.47 2.02 2.01
N ILE A 71 4.79 0.91 1.68
CA ILE A 71 4.20 0.65 0.36
C ILE A 71 3.14 1.71 0.04
N SER A 72 2.21 1.96 0.96
CA SER A 72 1.13 2.95 0.77
C SER A 72 1.67 4.37 0.62
N ARG A 73 2.72 4.72 1.37
CA ARG A 73 3.40 6.01 1.22
C ARG A 73 4.09 6.13 -0.13
N SER A 74 4.82 5.10 -0.56
CA SER A 74 5.48 5.09 -1.87
C SER A 74 4.48 5.23 -3.03
N ASP A 75 3.31 4.59 -2.93
CA ASP A 75 2.23 4.78 -3.89
C ASP A 75 1.70 6.23 -3.89
N TRP A 76 1.41 6.76 -2.70
CA TRP A 76 0.90 8.13 -2.55
C TRP A 76 1.89 9.17 -3.07
N ASP A 77 3.16 9.04 -2.74
CA ASP A 77 4.23 9.97 -3.11
C ASP A 77 4.61 9.90 -4.60
N SER A 78 4.08 8.92 -5.33
CA SER A 78 4.21 8.82 -6.79
C SER A 78 3.29 9.77 -7.56
N PHE A 79 2.41 10.52 -6.88
CA PHE A 79 1.42 11.40 -7.52
C PHE A 79 1.52 12.85 -7.01
N GLU A 80 1.26 13.83 -7.89
CA GLU A 80 1.30 15.29 -7.61
C GLU A 80 0.38 15.75 -6.47
N THR A 81 -0.54 14.91 -6.01
CA THR A 81 -1.38 15.16 -4.84
C THR A 81 -0.64 15.03 -3.51
N SER A 82 0.52 14.40 -3.51
CA SER A 82 1.37 14.28 -2.31
C SER A 82 2.21 15.53 -2.08
N TRP A 83 2.40 15.90 -0.80
CA TRP A 83 3.35 16.94 -0.39
C TRP A 83 4.82 16.50 -0.56
N ASP A 84 5.08 15.18 -0.58
CA ASP A 84 6.40 14.59 -0.73
C ASP A 84 6.68 14.16 -2.18
N PHE A 85 5.76 14.46 -3.13
CA PHE A 85 5.98 14.23 -4.56
C PHE A 85 7.20 15.00 -5.05
N ARG A 86 8.08 14.33 -5.79
CA ARG A 86 9.34 14.91 -6.29
C ARG A 86 9.35 15.02 -7.81
N GLU A 87 9.04 13.92 -8.46
CA GLU A 87 9.02 13.85 -9.93
C GLU A 87 8.07 12.75 -10.41
N HIS A 88 7.62 12.89 -11.65
CA HIS A 88 6.72 11.91 -12.23
C HIS A 88 7.43 10.56 -12.44
N PRO A 89 6.78 9.40 -12.16
CA PRO A 89 7.41 8.08 -12.29
C PRO A 89 8.09 7.81 -13.62
N PHE A 90 7.53 8.26 -14.74
CA PHE A 90 8.15 8.08 -16.06
C PHE A 90 9.45 8.88 -16.22
N VAL A 91 9.54 10.04 -15.58
CA VAL A 91 10.77 10.85 -15.57
C VAL A 91 11.83 10.15 -14.71
N LEU A 92 11.45 9.68 -13.52
CA LEU A 92 12.32 8.90 -12.63
C LEU A 92 12.88 7.65 -13.36
N TRP A 93 12.03 6.87 -14.01
CA TRP A 93 12.47 5.70 -14.79
C TRP A 93 13.33 6.07 -15.99
N SER A 94 13.05 7.19 -16.65
CA SER A 94 13.89 7.71 -17.74
C SER A 94 15.31 8.08 -17.25
N HIS A 95 15.45 8.67 -16.05
CA HIS A 95 16.73 8.94 -15.43
C HIS A 95 17.46 7.64 -15.06
N ASN A 96 16.78 6.72 -14.40
CA ASN A 96 17.35 5.42 -14.03
C ASN A 96 17.86 4.62 -15.25
N LEU A 97 17.14 4.66 -16.38
CA LEU A 97 17.55 4.03 -17.62
C LEU A 97 18.79 4.70 -18.23
N ARG A 98 18.92 6.03 -18.17
CA ARG A 98 20.13 6.73 -18.64
C ARG A 98 21.35 6.38 -17.78
N ASP A 99 21.17 6.33 -16.47
CA ASP A 99 22.25 5.98 -15.54
C ASP A 99 22.69 4.52 -15.74
N ALA A 100 21.76 3.60 -15.93
CA ALA A 100 22.05 2.20 -16.24
C ALA A 100 22.82 2.05 -17.57
N THR A 101 22.50 2.86 -18.59
CA THR A 101 23.23 2.84 -19.88
C THR A 101 24.65 3.39 -19.76
N SER A 102 24.90 4.33 -18.84
CA SER A 102 26.25 4.85 -18.56
C SER A 102 27.16 3.81 -17.92
N ILE A 103 26.59 2.78 -17.27
CA ILE A 103 27.31 1.66 -16.61
C ILE A 103 27.55 0.49 -17.60
N GLY A 104 27.14 0.61 -18.87
CA GLY A 104 27.36 -0.41 -19.90
C GLY A 104 26.34 -1.56 -19.92
N ALA A 105 25.30 -1.51 -19.08
CA ALA A 105 24.13 -2.35 -19.17
C ALA A 105 23.22 -1.74 -20.25
N THR A 106 23.34 -2.22 -21.44
CA THR A 106 22.81 -1.61 -22.65
C THR A 106 21.28 -1.62 -22.70
N MET A 107 20.69 -0.49 -23.02
CA MET A 107 19.32 -0.38 -23.57
C MET A 107 19.07 -1.44 -24.66
N SER A 108 20.07 -1.80 -25.42
CA SER A 108 20.05 -2.90 -26.40
C SER A 108 19.60 -4.23 -25.79
N TYR A 109 20.17 -4.62 -24.64
CA TYR A 109 19.77 -5.87 -23.97
C TYR A 109 18.29 -5.86 -23.55
N PHE A 110 17.78 -4.69 -23.16
CA PHE A 110 16.37 -4.56 -22.73
C PHE A 110 15.43 -4.64 -23.93
N TYR A 111 15.76 -4.00 -25.07
CA TYR A 111 14.99 -4.08 -26.30
C TYR A 111 15.09 -5.48 -26.93
N ASP A 112 16.24 -6.15 -26.82
CA ASP A 112 16.43 -7.52 -27.29
C ASP A 112 15.57 -8.52 -26.49
N SER A 113 15.34 -8.23 -25.20
CA SER A 113 14.52 -9.05 -24.31
C SER A 113 13.02 -8.74 -24.44
N HIS A 114 12.65 -7.57 -24.98
CA HIS A 114 11.27 -7.08 -25.11
C HIS A 114 11.05 -6.52 -26.52
N PRO A 115 11.00 -7.39 -27.53
CA PRO A 115 10.92 -6.95 -28.94
C PRO A 115 9.61 -6.22 -29.27
N GLU A 116 8.61 -6.30 -28.39
CA GLU A 116 7.33 -5.58 -28.45
C GLU A 116 7.45 -4.10 -28.04
N VAL A 117 8.55 -3.69 -27.39
CA VAL A 117 8.76 -2.31 -26.92
C VAL A 117 9.39 -1.47 -28.03
N HIS A 118 8.68 -0.46 -28.49
CA HIS A 118 9.09 0.35 -29.64
C HIS A 118 9.55 1.77 -29.28
N SER A 119 9.42 2.17 -28.01
CA SER A 119 9.83 3.51 -27.58
C SER A 119 10.32 3.55 -26.13
N PRO A 120 11.22 4.52 -25.80
CA PRO A 120 11.65 4.73 -24.40
C PRO A 120 10.48 5.01 -23.45
N MET A 121 9.43 5.68 -23.91
CA MET A 121 8.23 5.98 -23.12
C MET A 121 7.46 4.72 -22.77
N GLU A 122 7.32 3.82 -23.72
CA GLU A 122 6.68 2.52 -23.52
C GLU A 122 7.46 1.68 -22.50
N LEU A 123 8.78 1.70 -22.56
CA LEU A 123 9.64 1.05 -21.58
C LEU A 123 9.45 1.64 -20.18
N CYS A 124 9.43 2.97 -20.03
CA CYS A 124 9.16 3.61 -18.74
C CYS A 124 7.79 3.20 -18.18
N TYR A 125 6.77 3.10 -19.03
CA TYR A 125 5.46 2.63 -18.60
C TYR A 125 5.47 1.17 -18.14
N LEU A 126 6.14 0.27 -18.85
CA LEU A 126 6.23 -1.15 -18.45
C LEU A 126 6.97 -1.31 -17.13
N LEU A 127 8.05 -0.58 -16.91
CA LEU A 127 8.77 -0.59 -15.63
C LEU A 127 7.91 -0.05 -14.49
N TRP A 128 7.21 1.05 -14.72
CA TRP A 128 6.23 1.59 -13.78
C TRP A 128 5.10 0.61 -13.48
N GLN A 129 4.56 -0.04 -14.51
CA GLN A 129 3.53 -1.07 -14.35
C GLN A 129 4.01 -2.25 -13.52
N GLY A 130 5.26 -2.69 -13.73
CA GLY A 130 5.90 -3.71 -12.92
C GLY A 130 5.95 -3.31 -11.45
N GLU A 131 6.47 -2.11 -11.15
CA GLU A 131 6.56 -1.57 -9.79
C GLU A 131 5.19 -1.46 -9.11
N CYS A 132 4.17 -0.94 -9.81
CA CYS A 132 2.81 -0.88 -9.27
C CYS A 132 2.25 -2.27 -8.96
N ASN A 133 2.47 -3.24 -9.85
CA ASN A 133 2.01 -4.62 -9.64
C ASN A 133 2.71 -5.29 -8.45
N ASP A 134 3.99 -5.06 -8.27
CA ASP A 134 4.75 -5.61 -7.15
C ASP A 134 4.30 -5.00 -5.82
N ARG A 135 4.10 -3.68 -5.77
CA ARG A 135 3.49 -3.00 -4.60
C ARG A 135 2.11 -3.56 -4.27
N PHE A 136 1.26 -3.71 -5.28
CA PHE A 136 -0.09 -4.24 -5.12
C PHE A 136 -0.08 -5.67 -4.55
N LYS A 137 0.68 -6.57 -5.16
CA LYS A 137 0.81 -7.97 -4.70
C LYS A 137 1.37 -8.05 -3.29
N LYS A 138 2.39 -7.23 -3.00
CA LYS A 138 3.05 -7.25 -1.70
C LYS A 138 2.14 -6.73 -0.59
N LEU A 139 1.42 -5.62 -0.83
CA LEU A 139 0.45 -5.09 0.13
C LEU A 139 -0.64 -6.13 0.42
N LYS A 140 -1.26 -6.67 -0.64
CA LYS A 140 -2.28 -7.71 -0.52
C LYS A 140 -1.79 -8.90 0.31
N ALA A 141 -0.63 -9.45 -0.01
CA ALA A 141 -0.06 -10.58 0.72
C ALA A 141 0.20 -10.27 2.20
N ASN A 142 0.67 -9.06 2.50
CA ASN A 142 0.89 -8.63 3.88
C ASN A 142 -0.43 -8.47 4.65
N GLU A 143 -1.47 -7.91 4.02
CA GLU A 143 -2.81 -7.77 4.62
C GLU A 143 -3.45 -9.13 4.87
N GLU A 144 -3.36 -10.07 3.92
CA GLU A 144 -3.82 -11.44 4.10
C GLU A 144 -3.07 -12.17 5.21
N GLU A 145 -1.77 -11.94 5.38
CA GLU A 145 -1.00 -12.52 6.48
C GLU A 145 -1.38 -11.90 7.83
N LEU A 146 -1.57 -10.58 7.91
CA LEU A 146 -2.09 -9.92 9.10
C LEU A 146 -3.47 -10.48 9.48
N ASN A 147 -4.38 -10.63 8.52
CA ASN A 147 -5.68 -11.24 8.73
C ASN A 147 -5.54 -12.66 9.31
N ARG A 148 -4.69 -13.49 8.72
CA ARG A 148 -4.44 -14.86 9.17
C ARG A 148 -3.92 -14.89 10.61
N ILE A 149 -2.98 -14.00 10.95
CA ILE A 149 -2.44 -13.90 12.30
C ILE A 149 -3.55 -13.52 13.29
N PHE A 150 -4.34 -12.49 13.01
CA PHE A 150 -5.39 -12.06 13.94
C PHE A 150 -6.56 -13.04 14.01
N ILE A 151 -6.98 -13.67 12.93
CA ILE A 151 -7.95 -14.78 12.95
C ILE A 151 -7.48 -15.88 13.90
N ASN A 152 -6.20 -16.26 13.86
CA ASN A 152 -5.63 -17.26 14.75
C ASN A 152 -5.57 -16.80 16.20
N ILE A 153 -5.19 -15.54 16.47
CA ILE A 153 -5.16 -14.97 17.83
C ILE A 153 -6.53 -15.01 18.50
N TYR A 154 -7.59 -14.77 17.73
CA TYR A 154 -8.96 -14.76 18.24
C TYR A 154 -9.69 -16.10 18.10
N GLY A 155 -9.09 -17.11 17.49
CA GLY A 155 -9.68 -18.44 17.32
C GLY A 155 -10.89 -18.46 16.37
N LEU A 156 -10.87 -17.64 15.31
CA LEU A 156 -11.98 -17.44 14.37
C LEU A 156 -11.76 -18.13 13.02
N GLN A 157 -10.93 -19.17 12.96
CA GLN A 157 -10.56 -19.86 11.71
C GLN A 157 -11.75 -20.50 10.99
N ASP A 158 -12.78 -20.89 11.76
CA ASP A 158 -13.98 -21.50 11.20
C ASP A 158 -15.03 -20.47 10.73
N GLU A 159 -14.81 -19.18 11.06
CA GLU A 159 -15.78 -18.10 10.81
C GLU A 159 -15.30 -17.06 9.80
N LEU A 160 -13.99 -16.81 9.72
CA LEU A 160 -13.40 -15.74 8.90
C LEU A 160 -12.34 -16.29 7.96
N LEU A 161 -12.27 -15.69 6.75
CA LEU A 161 -11.22 -15.96 5.76
C LEU A 161 -10.22 -14.80 5.76
N PRO A 162 -8.93 -15.07 5.55
CA PRO A 162 -7.91 -14.03 5.52
C PRO A 162 -7.82 -13.28 4.20
N ASP A 163 -8.49 -13.78 3.15
CA ASP A 163 -8.38 -13.27 1.79
C ASP A 163 -8.83 -11.81 1.69
N VAL A 164 -8.13 -11.03 0.85
CA VAL A 164 -8.42 -9.63 0.55
C VAL A 164 -8.83 -9.52 -0.92
N ASP A 165 -9.98 -8.95 -1.20
CA ASP A 165 -10.41 -8.69 -2.57
C ASP A 165 -9.52 -7.64 -3.22
N ASP A 166 -9.22 -7.79 -4.51
CA ASP A 166 -8.41 -6.83 -5.28
C ASP A 166 -8.94 -5.39 -5.23
N LYS A 167 -10.28 -5.23 -5.11
CA LYS A 167 -10.93 -3.92 -5.01
C LYS A 167 -10.68 -3.19 -3.68
N ASP A 168 -10.31 -3.95 -2.63
CA ASP A 168 -10.09 -3.43 -1.28
C ASP A 168 -8.60 -3.09 -1.03
N VAL A 169 -7.71 -3.52 -1.93
CA VAL A 169 -6.29 -3.13 -1.89
C VAL A 169 -6.14 -1.67 -2.29
N THR A 170 -5.60 -0.84 -1.40
CA THR A 170 -5.64 0.61 -1.51
C THR A 170 -4.58 1.23 -2.45
N VAL A 171 -3.49 0.51 -2.74
CA VAL A 171 -2.47 1.00 -3.69
C VAL A 171 -2.92 0.80 -5.14
N ARG A 172 -2.48 1.70 -6.01
CA ARG A 172 -2.97 1.78 -7.39
C ARG A 172 -2.20 0.84 -8.31
N LYS A 173 -2.93 0.14 -9.17
CA LYS A 173 -2.34 -0.46 -10.38
C LYS A 173 -2.06 0.63 -11.41
N ALA A 174 -1.06 0.45 -12.26
CA ALA A 174 -0.80 1.37 -13.36
C ALA A 174 -1.98 1.41 -14.33
N ASP A 175 -2.30 2.61 -14.81
CA ASP A 175 -3.30 2.87 -15.84
C ASP A 175 -2.71 3.84 -16.87
N LEU A 176 -2.51 3.37 -18.09
CA LEU A 176 -1.82 4.14 -19.13
C LEU A 176 -2.49 5.50 -19.39
N GLY A 177 -3.82 5.53 -19.46
CA GLY A 177 -4.55 6.76 -19.76
C GLY A 177 -4.45 7.80 -18.64
N ARG A 178 -4.54 7.35 -17.38
CA ARG A 178 -4.36 8.19 -16.19
C ARG A 178 -2.92 8.68 -16.10
N ASP A 179 -1.98 7.79 -16.25
CA ASP A 179 -0.56 8.05 -16.00
C ASP A 179 0.05 8.96 -17.09
N ILE A 180 -0.40 8.84 -18.36
CA ILE A 180 -0.05 9.80 -19.42
C ILE A 180 -0.64 11.18 -19.16
N ARG A 181 -1.91 11.27 -18.70
CA ARG A 181 -2.49 12.59 -18.34
C ARG A 181 -1.74 13.23 -17.17
N SER A 182 -1.32 12.45 -16.19
CA SER A 182 -0.50 12.92 -15.08
C SER A 182 0.86 13.44 -15.56
N LEU A 183 1.52 12.72 -16.50
CA LEU A 183 2.77 13.18 -17.10
C LEU A 183 2.62 14.52 -17.85
N ILE A 184 1.52 14.70 -18.60
CA ILE A 184 1.25 15.96 -19.30
C ILE A 184 1.02 17.08 -18.29
N SER A 185 0.26 16.83 -17.22
CA SER A 185 0.03 17.81 -16.12
C SER A 185 1.36 18.25 -15.51
N TYR A 186 2.20 17.29 -15.17
CA TYR A 186 3.54 17.53 -14.62
C TYR A 186 4.40 18.37 -15.55
N ALA A 187 4.43 18.02 -16.84
CA ALA A 187 5.25 18.72 -17.84
C ALA A 187 4.79 20.18 -18.09
N VAL A 188 3.50 20.49 -17.85
CA VAL A 188 2.96 21.86 -17.98
C VAL A 188 3.19 22.67 -16.71
N GLY A 189 3.28 22.01 -15.55
CA GLY A 189 3.48 22.64 -14.24
C GLY A 189 4.95 22.90 -13.88
N CYS A 190 5.89 22.34 -14.63
CA CYS A 190 7.34 22.53 -14.43
C CYS A 190 7.87 23.81 -15.03
#